data_09ecb53e4422377888e9e780c0e539be
#
_entry.id   09ecb53e4422377888e9e780c0e539be
#
_cell.length_a   1.000
_cell.length_b   1.000
_cell.length_c   1.000
_cell.angle_alpha   90.00
_cell.angle_beta   90.00
_cell.angle_gamma   90.00
#
_symmetry.space_group_name_H-M   'P 1'
#
loop_
_entity.id
_entity.type
_entity.pdbx_description
1 polymer ?
#
loop_
_entity_poly.entity_id
_entity_poly.type
_entity_poly.pdbx_seq_one_letter_code
_entity_poly.pdbx_strand_id
1 'polypeptide(L)'
;MHVLFVERHGLEETEVPVDLDHQPADLVILSFSDSDLGAFAAGWQRAKTQNEHDFPSIRLANLASLKHPISVDTYIEKTLRHASGILIRLIGGVPYWSYGLNQVAQIAKRHNIAFAVIPADGRSDKQLDEISSVPVSTLRRLQHLCEIGGEVAAHSALAQLALAAGLYASPVSGSKMIGNVGAWTPEHNLCCPFIARGFDPKPLILITFYRSFITAADLKPISALF
;
A
#
# COMPACT_ATOMS: atom_id res chain seq x y z
N MET A 1 9.68 6.68 7.85
CA MET A 1 10.05 5.69 6.82
C MET A 1 11.29 6.23 6.12
N HIS A 2 12.46 5.62 6.34
CA HIS A 2 13.62 5.92 5.52
C HIS A 2 13.52 5.03 4.30
N VAL A 3 13.19 5.62 3.16
CA VAL A 3 13.49 4.99 1.88
C VAL A 3 15.01 5.00 1.81
N LEU A 4 15.64 3.84 1.95
CA LEU A 4 17.05 3.69 1.65
C LEU A 4 17.19 3.87 0.14
N PHE A 5 17.38 5.11 -0.30
CA PHE A 5 17.99 5.35 -1.59
C PHE A 5 19.40 4.84 -1.49
N VAL A 6 19.67 3.72 -2.10
CA VAL A 6 21.04 3.37 -2.45
C VAL A 6 21.43 4.36 -3.56
N GLU A 7 21.98 5.52 -3.17
CA GLU A 7 22.72 6.35 -4.10
C GLU A 7 23.90 5.53 -4.58
N ARG A 8 23.75 4.89 -5.71
CA ARG A 8 24.89 4.37 -6.45
C ARG A 8 25.54 5.56 -7.15
N HIS A 9 26.54 6.13 -6.51
CA HIS A 9 27.46 7.06 -7.15
C HIS A 9 28.37 6.27 -8.10
N GLY A 10 27.92 6.07 -9.32
CA GLY A 10 28.66 5.46 -10.40
C GLY A 10 28.06 5.86 -11.73
N LEU A 11 28.92 6.29 -12.64
CA LEU A 11 28.66 6.67 -14.02
C LEU A 11 27.49 5.86 -14.61
N GLU A 12 26.40 6.57 -14.98
CA GLU A 12 25.34 6.16 -15.89
C GLU A 12 25.03 4.65 -15.91
N GLU A 13 24.56 4.08 -14.79
CA GLU A 13 23.77 2.87 -14.89
C GLU A 13 22.43 3.25 -15.49
N THR A 14 22.32 3.11 -16.81
CA THR A 14 21.06 3.02 -17.52
C THR A 14 20.25 1.95 -16.78
N GLU A 15 19.21 2.37 -16.06
CA GLU A 15 18.30 1.42 -15.41
C GLU A 15 17.81 0.45 -16.50
N VAL A 16 18.14 -0.81 -16.35
CA VAL A 16 17.73 -1.83 -17.33
C VAL A 16 16.21 -1.98 -17.24
N PRO A 17 15.48 -1.96 -18.35
CA PRO A 17 14.05 -2.20 -18.33
C PRO A 17 13.73 -3.53 -17.66
N VAL A 18 12.76 -3.53 -16.75
CA VAL A 18 12.28 -4.72 -16.05
C VAL A 18 10.86 -5.03 -16.51
N ASP A 19 10.62 -6.26 -16.90
CA ASP A 19 9.28 -6.81 -17.09
C ASP A 19 8.91 -7.63 -15.85
N LEU A 20 7.86 -7.23 -15.15
CA LEU A 20 7.39 -7.94 -13.94
C LEU A 20 6.65 -9.24 -14.27
N ASP A 21 6.32 -9.47 -15.52
CA ASP A 21 5.58 -10.65 -16.02
C ASP A 21 4.29 -10.96 -15.23
N HIS A 22 3.63 -9.92 -14.75
CA HIS A 22 2.38 -10.05 -14.03
C HIS A 22 1.21 -10.32 -14.99
N GLN A 23 0.48 -11.39 -14.72
CA GLN A 23 -0.79 -11.64 -15.40
C GLN A 23 -1.83 -10.59 -15.00
N PRO A 24 -2.80 -10.26 -15.87
CA PRO A 24 -3.91 -9.36 -15.54
C PRO A 24 -4.65 -9.74 -14.24
N ALA A 25 -5.20 -8.73 -13.59
CA ALA A 25 -6.07 -8.89 -12.41
C ALA A 25 -7.09 -7.76 -12.34
N ASP A 26 -8.15 -7.98 -11.55
CA ASP A 26 -9.24 -7.01 -11.40
C ASP A 26 -8.78 -5.72 -10.73
N LEU A 27 -7.95 -5.83 -9.69
CA LEU A 27 -7.42 -4.69 -8.95
C LEU A 27 -5.89 -4.70 -8.98
N VAL A 28 -5.29 -3.53 -9.20
CA VAL A 28 -3.83 -3.38 -9.16
C VAL A 28 -3.45 -2.29 -8.16
N ILE A 29 -2.55 -2.62 -7.25
CA ILE A 29 -2.06 -1.69 -6.24
C ILE A 29 -0.56 -1.46 -6.44
N LEU A 30 -0.18 -0.20 -6.57
CA LEU A 30 1.20 0.23 -6.76
C LEU A 30 1.64 1.10 -5.58
N SER A 31 2.79 0.81 -5.00
CA SER A 31 3.38 1.61 -3.93
C SER A 31 4.90 1.52 -3.96
N PHE A 32 5.59 2.52 -3.43
CA PHE A 32 7.02 2.45 -3.12
C PHE A 32 7.32 1.71 -1.81
N SER A 33 6.30 1.37 -1.04
CA SER A 33 6.43 0.77 0.28
C SER A 33 6.06 -0.71 0.28
N ASP A 34 7.03 -1.57 0.54
CA ASP A 34 6.79 -3.01 0.70
C ASP A 34 5.85 -3.31 1.87
N SER A 35 5.85 -2.47 2.92
CA SER A 35 4.90 -2.58 4.03
C SER A 35 3.45 -2.36 3.59
N ASP A 36 3.22 -1.43 2.65
CA ASP A 36 1.88 -1.25 2.07
C ASP A 36 1.47 -2.48 1.28
N LEU A 37 2.37 -2.97 0.41
CA LEU A 37 2.10 -4.15 -0.42
C LEU A 37 1.84 -5.37 0.46
N GLY A 38 2.62 -5.56 1.52
CA GLY A 38 2.41 -6.62 2.51
C GLY A 38 1.06 -6.52 3.22
N ALA A 39 0.64 -5.32 3.61
CA ALA A 39 -0.68 -5.09 4.21
C ALA A 39 -1.82 -5.42 3.24
N PHE A 40 -1.72 -5.04 1.96
CA PHE A 40 -2.71 -5.38 0.94
C PHE A 40 -2.74 -6.88 0.64
N ALA A 41 -1.59 -7.55 0.61
CA ALA A 41 -1.52 -9.00 0.47
C ALA A 41 -2.25 -9.70 1.63
N ALA A 42 -1.98 -9.29 2.88
CA ALA A 42 -2.65 -9.82 4.07
C ALA A 42 -4.16 -9.54 4.06
N GLY A 43 -4.56 -8.32 3.63
CA GLY A 43 -5.96 -7.94 3.49
C GLY A 43 -6.70 -8.79 2.48
N TRP A 44 -6.08 -9.09 1.35
CA TRP A 44 -6.65 -9.98 0.33
C TRP A 44 -6.77 -11.43 0.82
N GLN A 45 -5.73 -11.96 1.48
CA GLN A 45 -5.80 -13.29 2.09
C GLN A 45 -6.93 -13.39 3.13
N ARG A 46 -7.10 -12.32 3.93
CA ARG A 46 -8.22 -12.23 4.88
C ARG A 46 -9.57 -12.32 4.16
N ALA A 47 -9.77 -11.59 3.06
CA ALA A 47 -10.99 -11.67 2.26
C ALA A 47 -11.27 -13.12 1.81
N LYS A 48 -10.26 -13.80 1.27
CA LYS A 48 -10.38 -15.20 0.82
C LYS A 48 -10.72 -16.16 1.96
N THR A 49 -10.15 -15.99 3.15
CA THR A 49 -10.42 -16.86 4.31
C THR A 49 -11.80 -16.65 4.92
N GLN A 50 -12.40 -15.47 4.72
CA GLN A 50 -13.75 -15.17 5.21
C GLN A 50 -14.88 -15.62 4.28
N ASN A 51 -14.61 -16.57 3.38
CA ASN A 51 -15.55 -17.14 2.40
C ASN A 51 -16.00 -16.14 1.32
N GLU A 52 -15.28 -15.09 1.08
CA GLU A 52 -15.47 -14.25 -0.10
C GLU A 52 -14.82 -14.93 -1.33
N HIS A 53 -15.41 -16.05 -1.79
CA HIS A 53 -14.86 -16.81 -2.91
C HIS A 53 -14.72 -15.96 -4.19
N ASP A 54 -15.58 -14.97 -4.35
CA ASP A 54 -15.63 -14.09 -5.51
C ASP A 54 -14.93 -12.75 -5.31
N PHE A 55 -14.13 -12.60 -4.23
CA PHE A 55 -13.40 -11.36 -4.03
C PHE A 55 -12.41 -11.13 -5.17
N PRO A 56 -12.34 -9.90 -5.72
CA PRO A 56 -11.54 -9.59 -6.90
C PRO A 56 -10.08 -10.04 -6.80
N SER A 57 -9.53 -10.48 -7.93
CA SER A 57 -8.10 -10.79 -8.03
C SER A 57 -7.27 -9.52 -7.91
N ILE A 58 -6.06 -9.64 -7.32
CA ILE A 58 -5.17 -8.49 -7.15
C ILE A 58 -3.79 -8.70 -7.78
N ARG A 59 -3.15 -7.59 -8.14
CA ARG A 59 -1.70 -7.51 -8.39
C ARG A 59 -1.11 -6.41 -7.55
N LEU A 60 0.06 -6.69 -7.03
CA LEU A 60 0.82 -5.77 -6.18
C LEU A 60 2.18 -5.57 -6.84
N ALA A 61 2.59 -4.32 -7.05
CA ALA A 61 3.91 -4.04 -7.59
C ALA A 61 4.56 -2.85 -6.87
N ASN A 62 5.87 -3.00 -6.63
CA ASN A 62 6.68 -1.91 -6.12
C ASN A 62 7.04 -0.96 -7.27
N LEU A 63 6.69 0.31 -7.13
CA LEU A 63 6.97 1.36 -8.10
C LEU A 63 8.47 1.54 -8.39
N ALA A 64 9.34 1.13 -7.47
CA ALA A 64 10.78 1.14 -7.70
C ALA A 64 11.20 0.27 -8.90
N SER A 65 10.45 -0.78 -9.22
CA SER A 65 10.68 -1.63 -10.39
C SER A 65 10.11 -1.04 -11.69
N LEU A 66 9.30 0.02 -11.59
CA LEU A 66 8.63 0.68 -12.72
C LEU A 66 9.17 2.10 -12.95
N LYS A 67 10.47 2.32 -12.74
CA LYS A 67 11.10 3.64 -12.98
C LYS A 67 11.41 3.87 -14.46
N HIS A 68 11.87 2.84 -15.15
CA HIS A 68 12.22 2.96 -16.55
C HIS A 68 10.97 3.09 -17.43
N PRO A 69 10.89 4.03 -18.38
CA PRO A 69 9.71 4.22 -19.23
C PRO A 69 9.23 2.93 -19.93
N ILE A 70 10.16 2.13 -20.47
CA ILE A 70 9.80 0.84 -21.10
C ILE A 70 9.16 -0.14 -20.11
N SER A 71 9.62 -0.17 -18.84
CA SER A 71 9.00 -1.01 -17.80
C SER A 71 7.58 -0.56 -17.52
N VAL A 72 7.33 0.75 -17.46
CA VAL A 72 5.99 1.32 -17.29
C VAL A 72 5.10 0.93 -18.46
N ASP A 73 5.53 1.16 -19.69
CA ASP A 73 4.74 0.90 -20.89
C ASP A 73 4.43 -0.59 -21.02
N THR A 74 5.42 -1.46 -20.77
CA THR A 74 5.21 -2.91 -20.77
C THR A 74 4.20 -3.34 -19.71
N TYR A 75 4.30 -2.78 -18.51
CA TYR A 75 3.38 -3.12 -17.41
C TYR A 75 1.96 -2.61 -17.67
N ILE A 76 1.81 -1.45 -18.29
CA ILE A 76 0.53 -0.93 -18.73
C ILE A 76 -0.10 -1.88 -19.74
N GLU A 77 0.62 -2.25 -20.80
CA GLU A 77 0.10 -3.09 -21.88
C GLU A 77 -0.24 -4.51 -21.41
N LYS A 78 0.58 -5.10 -20.54
CA LYS A 78 0.38 -6.48 -20.09
C LYS A 78 -0.63 -6.58 -18.95
N THR A 79 -0.66 -5.62 -18.03
CA THR A 79 -1.37 -5.76 -16.75
C THR A 79 -2.41 -4.68 -16.54
N LEU A 80 -2.01 -3.38 -16.52
CA LEU A 80 -2.89 -2.30 -16.04
C LEU A 80 -4.10 -2.06 -16.93
N ARG A 81 -3.96 -2.17 -18.25
CA ARG A 81 -5.07 -1.93 -19.20
C ARG A 81 -6.25 -2.89 -19.03
N HIS A 82 -6.02 -4.01 -18.35
CA HIS A 82 -7.03 -5.05 -18.11
C HIS A 82 -7.66 -4.96 -16.73
N ALA A 83 -7.16 -4.06 -15.87
CA ALA A 83 -7.69 -3.87 -14.54
C ALA A 83 -9.03 -3.12 -14.57
N SER A 84 -9.88 -3.41 -13.59
CA SER A 84 -11.10 -2.63 -13.31
C SER A 84 -10.81 -1.47 -12.35
N GLY A 85 -9.87 -1.65 -11.42
CA GLY A 85 -9.46 -0.64 -10.46
C GLY A 85 -7.95 -0.59 -10.24
N ILE A 86 -7.41 0.63 -10.15
CA ILE A 86 -5.99 0.88 -9.89
C ILE A 86 -5.87 1.84 -8.70
N LEU A 87 -5.05 1.46 -7.71
CA LEU A 87 -4.67 2.31 -6.59
C LEU A 87 -3.16 2.55 -6.62
N ILE A 88 -2.76 3.80 -6.63
CA ILE A 88 -1.35 4.20 -6.51
C ILE A 88 -1.15 4.99 -5.22
N ARG A 89 -0.16 4.58 -4.41
CA ARG A 89 0.30 5.35 -3.25
C ARG A 89 1.65 5.98 -3.55
N LEU A 90 1.67 7.31 -3.64
CA LEU A 90 2.87 8.07 -3.97
C LEU A 90 3.46 8.79 -2.75
N ILE A 91 4.79 8.72 -2.63
CA ILE A 91 5.57 9.59 -1.76
C ILE A 91 6.10 10.72 -2.62
N GLY A 92 5.99 11.98 -2.17
CA GLY A 92 6.57 13.12 -2.88
C GLY A 92 5.75 13.69 -4.05
N GLY A 93 4.52 13.22 -4.23
CA GLY A 93 3.57 13.76 -5.22
C GLY A 93 3.91 13.44 -6.67
N VAL A 94 3.28 14.18 -7.60
CA VAL A 94 3.38 13.98 -9.06
C VAL A 94 4.82 13.93 -9.58
N PRO A 95 5.76 14.81 -9.15
CA PRO A 95 7.11 14.82 -9.71
C PRO A 95 7.89 13.51 -9.49
N TYR A 96 7.51 12.75 -8.47
CA TYR A 96 8.26 11.56 -8.07
C TYR A 96 8.13 10.38 -9.05
N TRP A 97 7.03 10.32 -9.79
CA TRP A 97 6.78 9.29 -10.80
C TRP A 97 5.92 9.83 -11.96
N SER A 98 6.28 11.00 -12.46
CA SER A 98 5.46 11.77 -13.39
C SER A 98 5.14 11.04 -14.71
N TYR A 99 6.13 10.37 -15.30
CA TYR A 99 5.91 9.62 -16.54
C TYR A 99 4.85 8.53 -16.36
N GLY A 100 5.07 7.63 -15.40
CA GLY A 100 4.16 6.52 -15.16
C GLY A 100 2.76 6.99 -14.76
N LEU A 101 2.67 8.02 -13.91
CA LEU A 101 1.39 8.57 -13.50
C LEU A 101 0.58 9.10 -14.68
N ASN A 102 1.22 9.83 -15.59
CA ASN A 102 0.55 10.35 -16.80
C ASN A 102 0.09 9.21 -17.72
N GLN A 103 0.94 8.21 -17.94
CA GLN A 103 0.58 7.06 -18.79
C GLN A 103 -0.58 6.26 -18.19
N VAL A 104 -0.55 5.99 -16.87
CA VAL A 104 -1.63 5.27 -16.18
C VAL A 104 -2.92 6.08 -16.19
N ALA A 105 -2.87 7.39 -15.98
CA ALA A 105 -4.06 8.25 -16.04
C ALA A 105 -4.71 8.22 -17.44
N GLN A 106 -3.91 8.24 -18.50
CA GLN A 106 -4.42 8.16 -19.87
C GLN A 106 -5.10 6.83 -20.16
N ILE A 107 -4.48 5.70 -19.76
CA ILE A 107 -5.06 4.38 -20.00
C ILE A 107 -6.31 4.18 -19.14
N ALA A 108 -6.30 4.65 -17.89
CA ALA A 108 -7.46 4.58 -17.01
C ALA A 108 -8.67 5.32 -17.61
N LYS A 109 -8.44 6.52 -18.16
CA LYS A 109 -9.47 7.28 -18.85
C LYS A 109 -9.97 6.57 -20.11
N ARG A 110 -9.08 5.99 -20.91
CA ARG A 110 -9.41 5.31 -22.17
C ARG A 110 -10.24 4.04 -21.95
N HIS A 111 -9.93 3.30 -20.90
CA HIS A 111 -10.57 2.01 -20.60
C HIS A 111 -11.61 2.08 -19.47
N ASN A 112 -11.96 3.32 -19.01
CA ASN A 112 -12.91 3.54 -17.91
C ASN A 112 -12.55 2.78 -16.64
N ILE A 113 -11.26 2.76 -16.28
CA ILE A 113 -10.75 2.11 -15.07
C ILE A 113 -10.95 3.05 -13.88
N ALA A 114 -11.42 2.53 -12.74
CA ALA A 114 -11.47 3.27 -11.50
C ALA A 114 -10.03 3.55 -11.00
N PHE A 115 -9.58 4.78 -11.14
CA PHE A 115 -8.22 5.18 -10.87
C PHE A 115 -8.13 6.09 -9.66
N ALA A 116 -7.43 5.64 -8.63
CA ALA A 116 -7.20 6.35 -7.38
C ALA A 116 -5.70 6.56 -7.17
N VAL A 117 -5.29 7.82 -7.00
CA VAL A 117 -3.93 8.16 -6.60
C VAL A 117 -4.00 8.90 -5.28
N ILE A 118 -3.29 8.40 -4.27
CA ILE A 118 -3.30 8.96 -2.92
C ILE A 118 -1.88 9.19 -2.41
N PRO A 119 -1.65 10.25 -1.62
CA PRO A 119 -0.36 10.49 -0.99
C PRO A 119 -0.07 9.42 0.07
N ALA A 120 1.20 9.06 0.22
CA ALA A 120 1.65 8.11 1.23
C ALA A 120 2.22 8.78 2.49
N ASP A 121 2.26 10.11 2.52
CA ASP A 121 2.81 10.93 3.62
C ASP A 121 1.72 11.52 4.56
N GLY A 122 0.46 11.14 4.37
CA GLY A 122 -0.66 11.59 5.19
C GLY A 122 -1.18 12.99 4.87
N ARG A 123 -0.62 13.69 3.88
CA ARG A 123 -1.06 15.02 3.46
C ARG A 123 -2.02 14.92 2.28
N SER A 124 -2.99 15.83 2.20
CA SER A 124 -3.82 15.94 1.00
C SER A 124 -3.04 16.60 -0.14
N ASP A 125 -3.15 16.06 -1.34
CA ASP A 125 -2.53 16.60 -2.55
C ASP A 125 -3.61 16.81 -3.63
N LYS A 126 -3.89 18.07 -3.95
CA LYS A 126 -4.90 18.43 -4.94
C LYS A 126 -4.56 17.96 -6.35
N GLN A 127 -3.28 17.92 -6.71
CA GLN A 127 -2.86 17.45 -8.03
C GLN A 127 -3.13 15.95 -8.19
N LEU A 128 -2.92 15.17 -7.14
CA LEU A 128 -3.27 13.74 -7.15
C LEU A 128 -4.79 13.52 -7.18
N ASP A 129 -5.55 14.39 -6.51
CA ASP A 129 -7.02 14.36 -6.57
C ASP A 129 -7.53 14.60 -8.00
N GLU A 130 -6.98 15.61 -8.70
CA GLU A 130 -7.36 15.99 -10.06
C GLU A 130 -7.01 14.92 -11.12
N ILE A 131 -5.92 14.18 -10.90
CA ILE A 131 -5.48 13.09 -11.79
C ILE A 131 -6.36 11.84 -11.61
N SER A 132 -6.92 11.65 -10.42
CA SER A 132 -7.75 10.49 -10.09
C SER A 132 -9.11 10.54 -10.80
N SER A 133 -9.66 9.36 -11.14
CA SER A 133 -11.01 9.27 -11.74
C SER A 133 -12.12 9.00 -10.73
N VAL A 134 -11.78 8.55 -9.53
CA VAL A 134 -12.74 8.28 -8.46
C VAL A 134 -13.05 9.55 -7.65
N PRO A 135 -14.26 9.64 -7.01
CA PRO A 135 -14.61 10.81 -6.21
C PRO A 135 -13.61 11.11 -5.08
N VAL A 136 -13.42 12.39 -4.75
CA VAL A 136 -12.51 12.82 -3.67
C VAL A 136 -12.88 12.18 -2.32
N SER A 137 -14.17 11.96 -2.04
CA SER A 137 -14.61 11.24 -0.84
C SER A 137 -14.08 9.82 -0.77
N THR A 138 -14.02 9.13 -1.91
CA THR A 138 -13.40 7.79 -2.04
C THR A 138 -11.90 7.86 -1.81
N LEU A 139 -11.21 8.86 -2.38
CA LEU A 139 -9.78 9.06 -2.16
C LEU A 139 -9.46 9.28 -0.67
N ARG A 140 -10.23 10.12 0.04
CA ARG A 140 -10.04 10.37 1.48
C ARG A 140 -10.29 9.12 2.30
N ARG A 141 -11.28 8.32 1.94
CA ARG A 141 -11.54 7.05 2.61
C ARG A 141 -10.41 6.05 2.38
N LEU A 142 -9.94 5.90 1.15
CA LEU A 142 -8.80 5.03 0.82
C LEU A 142 -7.53 5.49 1.55
N GLN A 143 -7.23 6.79 1.55
CA GLN A 143 -6.11 7.36 2.26
C GLN A 143 -6.18 7.05 3.76
N HIS A 144 -7.33 7.30 4.39
CA HIS A 144 -7.53 7.02 5.81
C HIS A 144 -7.35 5.54 6.15
N LEU A 145 -7.89 4.63 5.33
CA LEU A 145 -7.72 3.18 5.53
C LEU A 145 -6.26 2.76 5.41
N CYS A 146 -5.53 3.32 4.45
CA CYS A 146 -4.09 3.07 4.32
C CYS A 146 -3.28 3.62 5.50
N GLU A 147 -3.71 4.75 6.09
CA GLU A 147 -3.09 5.33 7.29
C GLU A 147 -3.36 4.50 8.55
N ILE A 148 -4.56 3.94 8.70
CA ILE A 148 -4.87 2.97 9.76
C ILE A 148 -3.93 1.77 9.64
N GLY A 149 -3.80 1.21 8.44
CA GLY A 149 -2.92 0.08 8.15
C GLY A 149 -3.43 -1.24 8.72
N GLY A 150 -2.69 -2.30 8.44
CA GLY A 150 -3.03 -3.67 8.84
C GLY A 150 -4.02 -4.36 7.90
N GLU A 151 -4.18 -5.66 8.10
CA GLU A 151 -4.95 -6.53 7.18
C GLU A 151 -6.43 -6.13 7.08
N VAL A 152 -7.05 -5.70 8.19
CA VAL A 152 -8.48 -5.33 8.21
C VAL A 152 -8.72 -4.05 7.44
N ALA A 153 -7.87 -3.03 7.64
CA ALA A 153 -7.98 -1.77 6.91
C ALA A 153 -7.63 -1.94 5.43
N ALA A 154 -6.62 -2.76 5.12
CA ALA A 154 -6.27 -3.09 3.75
C ALA A 154 -7.39 -3.86 3.04
N HIS A 155 -8.04 -4.84 3.69
CA HIS A 155 -9.23 -5.50 3.16
C HIS A 155 -10.34 -4.47 2.89
N SER A 156 -10.60 -3.56 3.84
CA SER A 156 -11.59 -2.49 3.66
C SER A 156 -11.24 -1.55 2.48
N ALA A 157 -9.96 -1.25 2.29
CA ALA A 157 -9.50 -0.43 1.17
C ALA A 157 -9.66 -1.15 -0.18
N LEU A 158 -9.36 -2.45 -0.23
CA LEU A 158 -9.60 -3.28 -1.42
C LEU A 158 -11.08 -3.36 -1.76
N ALA A 159 -11.95 -3.58 -0.77
CA ALA A 159 -13.40 -3.59 -0.95
C ALA A 159 -13.92 -2.22 -1.46
N GLN A 160 -13.40 -1.11 -0.91
CA GLN A 160 -13.76 0.23 -1.36
C GLN A 160 -13.32 0.49 -2.80
N LEU A 161 -12.13 0.04 -3.20
CA LEU A 161 -11.63 0.14 -4.57
C LEU A 161 -12.46 -0.73 -5.52
N ALA A 162 -12.79 -1.96 -5.12
CA ALA A 162 -13.64 -2.87 -5.89
C ALA A 162 -15.01 -2.24 -6.18
N LEU A 163 -15.67 -1.69 -5.16
CA LEU A 163 -16.94 -0.99 -5.32
C LEU A 163 -16.83 0.23 -6.25
N ALA A 164 -15.75 1.01 -6.13
CA ALA A 164 -15.50 2.13 -7.05
C ALA A 164 -15.27 1.68 -8.49
N ALA A 165 -14.76 0.47 -8.68
CA ALA A 165 -14.56 -0.18 -9.98
C ALA A 165 -15.82 -0.91 -10.51
N GLY A 166 -16.95 -0.80 -9.82
CA GLY A 166 -18.18 -1.49 -10.19
C GLY A 166 -18.19 -3.00 -9.92
N LEU A 167 -17.22 -3.48 -9.12
CA LEU A 167 -17.14 -4.87 -8.70
C LEU A 167 -17.87 -5.07 -7.38
N TYR A 168 -18.31 -6.31 -7.12
CA TYR A 168 -18.92 -6.65 -5.85
C TYR A 168 -17.83 -6.85 -4.77
N ALA A 169 -18.10 -6.36 -3.58
CA ALA A 169 -17.36 -6.67 -2.37
C ALA A 169 -18.28 -6.64 -1.16
N SER A 170 -18.15 -7.62 -0.28
CA SER A 170 -18.93 -7.69 0.96
C SER A 170 -18.52 -6.61 1.95
N PRO A 171 -19.41 -6.19 2.86
CA PRO A 171 -19.04 -5.30 3.96
C PRO A 171 -17.96 -5.94 4.84
N VAL A 172 -16.87 -5.22 5.06
CA VAL A 172 -15.76 -5.71 5.90
C VAL A 172 -16.08 -5.47 7.36
N SER A 173 -16.10 -6.55 8.15
CA SER A 173 -16.32 -6.50 9.60
C SER A 173 -14.99 -6.38 10.35
N GLY A 174 -15.04 -5.68 11.47
CA GLY A 174 -13.90 -5.47 12.36
C GLY A 174 -13.17 -4.16 12.06
N SER A 175 -12.64 -3.56 13.10
CA SER A 175 -11.71 -2.44 13.02
C SER A 175 -10.60 -2.67 14.04
N LYS A 176 -9.36 -2.54 13.60
CA LYS A 176 -8.22 -2.57 14.51
C LYS A 176 -7.42 -1.30 14.26
N MET A 177 -7.54 -0.36 15.18
CA MET A 177 -6.72 0.84 15.14
C MET A 177 -5.42 0.60 15.91
N ILE A 178 -4.31 0.88 15.26
CA ILE A 178 -3.00 0.86 15.89
C ILE A 178 -2.59 2.32 16.12
N GLY A 179 -2.27 2.67 17.36
CA GLY A 179 -1.81 4.01 17.72
C GLY A 179 -0.56 4.42 16.93
N ASN A 180 -0.35 5.73 16.77
CA ASN A 180 0.80 6.25 16.04
C ASN A 180 2.12 6.04 16.81
N VAL A 181 2.05 6.03 18.13
CA VAL A 181 3.16 5.80 19.06
C VAL A 181 2.67 4.98 20.24
N GLY A 182 3.49 4.08 20.74
CA GLY A 182 3.15 3.30 21.93
C GLY A 182 4.13 2.18 22.20
N ALA A 183 3.90 1.43 23.28
CA ALA A 183 4.60 0.20 23.59
C ALA A 183 3.87 -1.00 22.95
N TRP A 184 4.63 -1.94 22.44
CA TRP A 184 4.12 -3.16 21.86
C TRP A 184 4.53 -4.36 22.72
N THR A 185 3.63 -5.30 22.92
CA THR A 185 3.93 -6.62 23.51
C THR A 185 3.30 -7.73 22.67
N PRO A 186 3.90 -8.94 22.65
CA PRO A 186 3.37 -10.08 21.90
C PRO A 186 1.90 -10.41 22.25
N GLU A 187 1.53 -10.24 23.54
CA GLU A 187 0.21 -10.61 24.03
C GLU A 187 -0.86 -9.57 23.66
N HIS A 188 -0.50 -8.31 23.56
CA HIS A 188 -1.48 -7.22 23.46
C HIS A 188 -1.47 -6.47 22.15
N ASN A 189 -0.68 -6.80 21.18
CA ASN A 189 -0.72 -6.24 19.81
C ASN A 189 -1.12 -4.74 19.70
N LEU A 190 -1.20 -3.99 20.80
CA LEU A 190 -1.72 -2.65 20.92
C LEU A 190 -0.75 -1.78 21.68
N CYS A 191 -0.57 -0.60 21.16
CA CYS A 191 0.13 0.48 21.84
C CYS A 191 -0.64 0.88 23.11
N CYS A 192 -0.29 0.29 24.22
CA CYS A 192 -0.68 0.86 25.50
C CYS A 192 0.12 2.14 25.75
N PRO A 193 -0.46 3.15 26.42
CA PRO A 193 0.31 4.29 26.88
C PRO A 193 1.49 3.79 27.71
N PHE A 194 2.65 4.41 27.52
CA PHE A 194 3.86 4.07 28.23
C PHE A 194 3.63 4.27 29.73
N ILE A 195 3.54 3.18 30.47
CA ILE A 195 3.54 3.24 31.94
C ILE A 195 4.99 3.15 32.35
N ALA A 196 5.54 4.26 32.84
CA ALA A 196 6.87 4.26 33.45
C ALA A 196 6.87 3.26 34.62
N ARG A 197 7.49 2.11 34.43
CA ARG A 197 7.80 1.20 35.54
C ARG A 197 8.96 1.81 36.33
N GLY A 198 8.94 1.62 37.63
CA GLY A 198 10.02 2.08 38.51
C GLY A 198 11.38 1.54 38.05
N PHE A 199 12.45 2.19 38.50
CA PHE A 199 13.81 1.85 38.16
C PHE A 199 14.13 0.38 38.49
N ASP A 200 14.32 -0.47 37.46
CA ASP A 200 14.84 -1.82 37.60
C ASP A 200 16.35 -1.77 37.31
N PRO A 201 17.22 -2.22 38.22
CA PRO A 201 18.68 -2.20 38.03
C PRO A 201 19.18 -3.19 36.98
N LYS A 202 18.31 -3.99 36.37
CA LYS A 202 18.69 -4.91 35.28
C LYS A 202 18.98 -4.17 33.98
N PRO A 203 19.89 -4.67 33.15
CA PRO A 203 20.14 -4.08 31.84
C PRO A 203 18.84 -4.09 31.01
N LEU A 204 18.50 -2.92 30.47
CA LEU A 204 17.34 -2.73 29.62
C LEU A 204 17.75 -2.70 28.16
N ILE A 205 17.16 -3.57 27.34
CA ILE A 205 17.28 -3.51 25.88
C ILE A 205 16.01 -2.87 25.34
N LEU A 206 16.17 -1.72 24.66
CA LEU A 206 15.08 -1.04 23.97
C LEU A 206 15.13 -1.42 22.48
N ILE A 207 14.07 -2.07 22.01
CA ILE A 207 13.89 -2.37 20.59
C ILE A 207 12.87 -1.38 20.05
N THR A 208 13.27 -0.58 19.05
CA THR A 208 12.39 0.36 18.37
C THR A 208 12.15 -0.11 16.94
N PHE A 209 10.91 -0.02 16.49
CA PHE A 209 10.55 -0.33 15.11
C PHE A 209 9.39 0.55 14.66
N TYR A 210 9.24 0.65 13.35
CA TYR A 210 8.18 1.46 12.76
C TYR A 210 6.82 0.78 12.88
N ARG A 211 5.78 1.59 12.98
CA ARG A 211 4.38 1.14 12.97
C ARG A 211 4.05 0.22 11.79
N SER A 212 4.68 0.45 10.63
CA SER A 212 4.53 -0.39 9.44
C SER A 212 4.85 -1.87 9.69
N PHE A 213 5.74 -2.19 10.60
CA PHE A 213 6.01 -3.57 11.01
C PHE A 213 4.79 -4.24 11.63
N ILE A 214 4.07 -3.52 12.50
CA ILE A 214 2.85 -4.03 13.16
C ILE A 214 1.72 -4.14 12.14
N THR A 215 1.65 -3.22 11.18
CA THR A 215 0.57 -3.19 10.19
C THR A 215 0.76 -4.19 9.05
N ALA A 216 1.99 -4.61 8.78
CA ALA A 216 2.30 -5.64 7.78
C ALA A 216 1.98 -7.08 8.24
N ALA A 217 1.51 -7.26 9.48
CA ALA A 217 1.08 -8.54 10.07
C ALA A 217 2.19 -9.62 10.25
N ASP A 218 3.43 -9.34 9.91
CA ASP A 218 4.53 -10.28 10.17
C ASP A 218 5.34 -9.87 11.41
N LEU A 219 4.83 -10.26 12.58
CA LEU A 219 5.46 -10.00 13.89
C LEU A 219 6.26 -11.19 14.42
N LYS A 220 6.30 -12.32 13.71
CA LYS A 220 7.01 -13.53 14.14
C LYS A 220 8.47 -13.30 14.50
N PRO A 221 9.26 -12.54 13.69
CA PRO A 221 10.66 -12.28 14.05
C PRO A 221 10.81 -11.48 15.33
N ILE A 222 9.89 -10.54 15.60
CA ILE A 222 9.92 -9.71 16.83
C ILE A 222 9.44 -10.51 18.01
N SER A 223 8.38 -11.31 17.87
CA SER A 223 7.89 -12.18 18.94
C SER A 223 8.91 -13.24 19.37
N ALA A 224 9.82 -13.64 18.49
CA ALA A 224 10.88 -14.59 18.81
C ALA A 224 12.00 -14.00 19.67
N LEU A 225 12.01 -12.68 19.93
CA LEU A 225 12.98 -12.00 20.78
C LEU A 225 12.53 -11.94 22.27
N PHE A 226 11.29 -12.31 22.53
CA PHE A 226 10.68 -12.35 23.86
C PHE A 226 10.45 -13.80 24.32
#